data_262944610045f885ba68d4174a84fb64
#
_entry.id   262944610045f885ba68d4174a84fb64
#
_cell.length_a   1.000
_cell.length_b   1.000
_cell.length_c   1.000
_cell.angle_alpha   90.00
_cell.angle_beta   90.00
_cell.angle_gamma   90.00
#
_symmetry.space_group_name_H-M   'P 1'
#
loop_
_entity.id
_entity.type
_entity.pdbx_description
1 polymer ?
#
loop_
_entity_poly.entity_id
_entity_poly.type
_entity_poly.pdbx_seq_one_letter_code
_entity_poly.pdbx_strand_id
1 'polypeptide(L)'
;HWGPIHRESNTHDRQPADYSKPSAASPIRMKPGISKSDYVTMIEDIKTRIAAGEVYQVNATFALEIQAAGDAYALYETLAAKHPSQYSAYIDDGNRKILSFSPELFLMREGNQLTTRPMKGTAPRMPEDPRQDHVIGQALLTSEKNRAENLMIVDLLRNDLGRIAKLGSVQVAPLFELEAYPSVWTMTSTIKATLAQDTTLETILRALFPCGSVTGAPKIAAMRQIDRLETSSRGIYCGSIGWLAPNGDFCLNVAIRTLVLDQFGNGQYHVGSGIVNDSVAEQEWEECFWKARILKTELN
;
A
#
# COMPACT_ATOMS: atom_id res chain seq x y z
N HIS A 1 -18.10 9.33 -8.30
CA HIS A 1 -17.82 9.96 -9.60
C HIS A 1 -16.69 10.95 -9.40
N TRP A 2 -15.49 10.60 -9.83
CA TRP A 2 -14.35 11.50 -9.88
C TRP A 2 -14.49 12.32 -11.15
N GLY A 3 -14.65 13.64 -11.02
CA GLY A 3 -14.61 14.56 -12.13
C GLY A 3 -13.17 14.76 -12.63
N PRO A 4 -12.98 15.32 -13.84
CA PRO A 4 -11.67 15.54 -14.40
C PRO A 4 -10.87 16.53 -13.54
N ILE A 5 -9.59 16.19 -13.31
CA ILE A 5 -8.63 17.04 -12.61
C ILE A 5 -8.48 18.35 -13.37
N HIS A 6 -8.92 19.47 -12.79
CA HIS A 6 -8.68 20.81 -13.36
C HIS A 6 -7.20 21.16 -13.21
N ARG A 7 -6.51 21.34 -14.36
CA ARG A 7 -5.20 21.99 -14.41
C ARG A 7 -5.37 23.49 -14.15
N GLU A 8 -4.80 24.00 -13.07
CA GLU A 8 -4.44 25.42 -13.03
C GLU A 8 -3.18 25.61 -13.89
N SER A 9 -3.32 26.38 -14.96
CA SER A 9 -2.24 26.70 -15.89
C SER A 9 -1.35 27.79 -15.32
N ASN A 10 -0.18 27.41 -14.82
CA ASN A 10 0.92 28.35 -14.76
C ASN A 10 1.54 28.42 -16.18
N THR A 11 1.29 29.54 -16.88
CA THR A 11 1.76 29.80 -18.23
C THR A 11 3.27 30.05 -18.24
N HIS A 12 4.06 28.97 -18.36
CA HIS A 12 5.31 29.00 -19.05
C HIS A 12 5.16 28.14 -20.30
N ASP A 13 5.37 28.77 -21.48
CA ASP A 13 5.27 28.20 -22.81
C ASP A 13 6.08 26.87 -22.92
N ARG A 14 5.44 25.76 -22.58
CA ARG A 14 5.79 24.45 -23.08
C ARG A 14 4.70 24.06 -24.07
N GLN A 15 5.06 23.91 -25.33
CA GLN A 15 4.18 23.30 -26.33
C GLN A 15 3.57 22.02 -25.75
N PRO A 16 2.24 21.81 -25.91
CA PRO A 16 1.64 20.54 -25.45
C PRO A 16 2.33 19.41 -26.20
N ALA A 17 2.93 18.50 -25.46
CA ALA A 17 3.42 17.25 -26.03
C ALA A 17 2.23 16.55 -26.71
N ASP A 18 2.44 16.09 -27.92
CA ASP A 18 1.43 15.34 -28.68
C ASP A 18 1.24 13.96 -28.06
N TYR A 19 0.23 13.80 -27.21
CA TYR A 19 -0.12 12.57 -26.49
C TYR A 19 -0.89 11.56 -27.33
N SER A 20 -0.90 11.69 -28.67
CA SER A 20 -1.81 10.97 -29.56
C SER A 20 -1.44 9.52 -29.92
N LYS A 21 -0.36 8.92 -29.36
CA LYS A 21 -0.09 7.48 -29.51
C LYS A 21 0.49 6.90 -28.23
N PRO A 22 -0.11 5.86 -27.62
CA PRO A 22 0.59 5.07 -26.62
C PRO A 22 1.82 4.44 -27.30
N SER A 23 2.99 4.94 -26.99
CA SER A 23 4.24 4.27 -27.32
C SER A 23 4.19 2.89 -26.66
N ALA A 24 4.52 1.84 -27.41
CA ALA A 24 4.60 0.50 -26.88
C ALA A 24 5.43 0.55 -25.57
N ALA A 25 4.82 0.16 -24.46
CA ALA A 25 5.46 0.25 -23.16
C ALA A 25 6.77 -0.55 -23.22
N SER A 26 7.89 0.16 -23.08
CA SER A 26 9.21 -0.49 -23.07
C SER A 26 9.32 -1.41 -21.87
N PRO A 27 10.02 -2.55 -21.98
CA PRO A 27 10.14 -3.51 -20.89
C PRO A 27 10.77 -2.88 -19.67
N ILE A 28 10.16 -3.09 -18.50
CA ILE A 28 10.72 -2.70 -17.20
C ILE A 28 11.70 -3.79 -16.79
N ARG A 29 12.96 -3.40 -16.52
CA ARG A 29 13.95 -4.28 -15.89
C ARG A 29 13.87 -4.13 -14.39
N MET A 30 13.88 -5.26 -13.68
CA MET A 30 13.79 -5.31 -12.21
C MET A 30 14.91 -6.19 -11.67
N LYS A 31 15.58 -5.72 -10.62
CA LYS A 31 16.59 -6.48 -9.88
C LYS A 31 16.36 -6.31 -8.37
N PRO A 32 16.36 -7.38 -7.57
CA PRO A 32 16.30 -7.25 -6.11
C PRO A 32 17.50 -6.47 -5.57
N GLY A 33 17.25 -5.53 -4.67
CA GLY A 33 18.29 -4.81 -3.93
C GLY A 33 18.85 -5.59 -2.74
N ILE A 34 18.36 -6.82 -2.50
CA ILE A 34 18.81 -7.75 -1.46
C ILE A 34 18.95 -9.15 -2.06
N SER A 35 19.85 -9.98 -1.55
CA SER A 35 19.91 -11.38 -1.94
C SER A 35 18.81 -12.20 -1.26
N LYS A 36 18.41 -13.34 -1.86
CA LYS A 36 17.43 -14.24 -1.24
C LYS A 36 17.92 -14.75 0.12
N SER A 37 19.23 -15.04 0.24
CA SER A 37 19.82 -15.52 1.50
C SER A 37 19.73 -14.47 2.61
N ASP A 38 20.01 -13.21 2.30
CA ASP A 38 19.91 -12.12 3.29
C ASP A 38 18.46 -11.86 3.70
N TYR A 39 17.52 -11.95 2.75
CA TYR A 39 16.09 -11.86 3.06
C TYR A 39 15.64 -12.98 3.98
N VAL A 40 16.04 -14.25 3.70
CA VAL A 40 15.73 -15.38 4.56
C VAL A 40 16.30 -15.17 5.97
N THR A 41 17.56 -14.73 6.07
CA THR A 41 18.18 -14.39 7.37
C THR A 41 17.39 -13.31 8.12
N MET A 42 16.94 -12.27 7.44
CA MET A 42 16.10 -11.22 8.02
C MET A 42 14.77 -11.79 8.57
N ILE A 43 14.12 -12.69 7.82
CA ILE A 43 12.86 -13.32 8.25
C ILE A 43 13.08 -14.18 9.51
N GLU A 44 14.13 -14.99 9.55
CA GLU A 44 14.42 -15.85 10.72
C GLU A 44 14.77 -15.02 11.97
N ASP A 45 15.46 -13.88 11.82
CA ASP A 45 15.68 -12.96 12.94
C ASP A 45 14.37 -12.35 13.45
N ILE A 46 13.46 -11.94 12.55
CA ILE A 46 12.13 -11.46 12.94
C ILE A 46 11.35 -12.55 13.70
N LYS A 47 11.34 -13.79 13.21
CA LYS A 47 10.66 -14.92 13.87
C LYS A 47 11.23 -15.20 15.27
N THR A 48 12.54 -15.08 15.42
CA THR A 48 13.19 -15.21 16.73
C THR A 48 12.66 -14.14 17.72
N ARG A 49 12.45 -12.90 17.27
CA ARG A 49 11.90 -11.83 18.11
C ARG A 49 10.41 -11.99 18.38
N ILE A 50 9.66 -12.55 17.44
CA ILE A 50 8.27 -12.94 17.67
C ILE A 50 8.20 -14.02 18.74
N ALA A 51 9.02 -15.05 18.65
CA ALA A 51 9.11 -16.11 19.67
C ALA A 51 9.54 -15.60 21.06
N ALA A 52 10.39 -14.56 21.11
CA ALA A 52 10.75 -13.87 22.34
C ALA A 52 9.67 -12.94 22.90
N GLY A 53 8.56 -12.73 22.17
CA GLY A 53 7.45 -11.85 22.57
C GLY A 53 7.73 -10.35 22.41
N GLU A 54 8.79 -9.97 21.69
CA GLU A 54 9.12 -8.56 21.44
C GLU A 54 8.14 -7.89 20.47
N VAL A 55 7.67 -8.64 19.48
CA VAL A 55 6.71 -8.22 18.45
C VAL A 55 5.78 -9.38 18.11
N TYR A 56 4.62 -9.08 17.53
CA TYR A 56 3.67 -10.08 17.01
C TYR A 56 3.76 -10.20 15.49
N GLN A 57 4.07 -9.10 14.82
CA GLN A 57 4.27 -8.99 13.38
C GLN A 57 5.25 -7.88 13.06
N VAL A 58 6.07 -8.09 12.03
CA VAL A 58 6.90 -7.05 11.40
C VAL A 58 6.70 -7.10 9.90
N ASN A 59 6.45 -5.96 9.26
CA ASN A 59 6.41 -5.85 7.80
C ASN A 59 7.85 -5.72 7.28
N ALA A 60 8.42 -6.82 6.79
CA ALA A 60 9.77 -6.89 6.23
C ALA A 60 9.76 -6.49 4.76
N THR A 61 10.62 -5.55 4.37
CA THR A 61 10.60 -4.99 3.01
C THR A 61 12.00 -4.85 2.42
N PHE A 62 12.05 -4.76 1.08
CA PHE A 62 13.25 -4.42 0.33
C PHE A 62 12.89 -3.70 -0.97
N ALA A 63 13.86 -2.99 -1.53
CA ALA A 63 13.73 -2.34 -2.81
C ALA A 63 14.02 -3.30 -3.97
N LEU A 64 13.22 -3.21 -5.03
CA LEU A 64 13.60 -3.64 -6.37
C LEU A 64 14.20 -2.43 -7.09
N GLU A 65 15.41 -2.56 -7.61
CA GLU A 65 16.00 -1.60 -8.52
C GLU A 65 15.30 -1.70 -9.86
N ILE A 66 14.83 -0.57 -10.37
CA ILE A 66 14.02 -0.49 -11.58
C ILE A 66 14.75 0.31 -12.64
N GLN A 67 14.68 -0.17 -13.89
CA GLN A 67 15.02 0.59 -15.07
C GLN A 67 13.85 0.53 -16.03
N ALA A 68 13.20 1.66 -16.25
CA ALA A 68 12.10 1.84 -17.18
C ALA A 68 12.52 2.80 -18.29
N ALA A 69 12.24 2.45 -19.55
CA ALA A 69 12.49 3.33 -20.67
C ALA A 69 11.18 4.03 -21.10
N GLY A 70 11.31 5.18 -21.75
CA GLY A 70 10.19 5.93 -22.29
C GLY A 70 9.57 6.94 -21.31
N ASP A 71 8.37 7.40 -21.63
CA ASP A 71 7.65 8.40 -20.86
C ASP A 71 6.99 7.79 -19.63
N ALA A 72 7.27 8.36 -18.45
CA ALA A 72 6.77 7.84 -17.19
C ALA A 72 5.25 8.02 -17.04
N TYR A 73 4.66 9.05 -17.65
CA TYR A 73 3.22 9.24 -17.60
C TYR A 73 2.48 8.22 -18.48
N ALA A 74 3.00 7.95 -19.69
CA ALA A 74 2.47 6.90 -20.55
C ALA A 74 2.58 5.51 -19.89
N LEU A 75 3.69 5.26 -19.17
CA LEU A 75 3.83 4.05 -18.36
C LEU A 75 2.77 3.99 -17.26
N TYR A 76 2.55 5.10 -16.53
CA TYR A 76 1.50 5.17 -15.51
C TYR A 76 0.12 4.87 -16.09
N GLU A 77 -0.26 5.48 -17.20
CA GLU A 77 -1.56 5.24 -17.85
C GLU A 77 -1.73 3.78 -18.26
N THR A 78 -0.68 3.18 -18.85
CA THR A 78 -0.68 1.77 -19.25
C THR A 78 -0.91 0.83 -18.06
N LEU A 79 -0.18 1.06 -16.96
CA LEU A 79 -0.27 0.22 -15.76
C LEU A 79 -1.59 0.47 -15.01
N ALA A 80 -2.05 1.72 -14.91
CA ALA A 80 -3.32 2.06 -14.28
C ALA A 80 -4.53 1.46 -15.00
N ALA A 81 -4.49 1.40 -16.34
CA ALA A 81 -5.54 0.75 -17.12
C ALA A 81 -5.59 -0.77 -16.90
N LYS A 82 -4.43 -1.43 -16.73
CA LYS A 82 -4.33 -2.86 -16.43
C LYS A 82 -4.66 -3.20 -14.97
N HIS A 83 -4.31 -2.31 -14.07
CA HIS A 83 -4.43 -2.49 -12.62
C HIS A 83 -5.17 -1.31 -11.97
N PRO A 84 -6.46 -1.13 -12.28
CA PRO A 84 -7.24 -0.04 -11.71
C PRO A 84 -7.24 -0.13 -10.19
N SER A 85 -6.85 0.96 -9.55
CA SER A 85 -6.75 1.11 -8.10
C SER A 85 -7.42 2.39 -7.67
N GLN A 86 -8.18 2.34 -6.57
CA GLN A 86 -9.02 3.44 -6.11
C GLN A 86 -8.22 4.67 -5.69
N TYR A 87 -6.98 4.48 -5.21
CA TYR A 87 -6.14 5.54 -4.69
C TYR A 87 -4.85 5.70 -5.50
N SER A 88 -4.97 5.51 -6.83
CA SER A 88 -3.87 5.72 -7.76
C SER A 88 -3.52 7.20 -7.88
N ALA A 89 -2.24 7.50 -8.07
CA ALA A 89 -1.76 8.86 -8.25
C ALA A 89 -0.49 8.89 -9.14
N TYR A 90 -0.38 9.92 -9.96
CA TYR A 90 0.84 10.29 -10.65
C TYR A 90 1.31 11.64 -10.17
N ILE A 91 2.57 11.75 -9.75
CA ILE A 91 3.18 13.00 -9.30
C ILE A 91 4.51 13.18 -10.02
N ASP A 92 4.70 14.36 -10.59
CA ASP A 92 5.96 14.83 -11.14
C ASP A 92 6.42 16.03 -10.30
N ASP A 93 7.47 15.88 -9.50
CA ASP A 93 8.03 16.96 -8.69
C ASP A 93 9.22 17.67 -9.38
N GLY A 94 9.45 17.38 -10.66
CA GLY A 94 10.55 17.90 -11.46
C GLY A 94 11.82 17.05 -11.37
N ASN A 95 12.12 16.44 -10.21
CA ASN A 95 13.26 15.57 -10.00
C ASN A 95 12.87 14.09 -10.07
N ARG A 96 11.66 13.77 -9.64
CA ARG A 96 11.14 12.39 -9.52
C ARG A 96 9.76 12.28 -10.15
N LYS A 97 9.49 11.09 -10.69
CA LYS A 97 8.18 10.66 -11.14
C LYS A 97 7.68 9.58 -10.17
N ILE A 98 6.55 9.81 -9.55
CA ILE A 98 5.95 8.91 -8.57
C ILE A 98 4.68 8.33 -9.19
N LEU A 99 4.70 7.03 -9.44
CA LEU A 99 3.61 6.26 -10.03
C LEU A 99 3.04 5.36 -8.94
N SER A 100 1.96 5.77 -8.30
CA SER A 100 1.32 5.01 -7.22
C SER A 100 0.05 4.33 -7.72
N PHE A 101 -0.06 3.03 -7.47
CA PHE A 101 -1.23 2.19 -7.79
C PHE A 101 -1.82 1.61 -6.50
N SER A 102 -1.84 2.41 -5.44
CA SER A 102 -2.26 1.95 -4.12
C SER A 102 -3.74 1.56 -4.09
N PRO A 103 -4.06 0.36 -3.60
CA PRO A 103 -5.43 -0.05 -3.37
C PRO A 103 -5.94 0.31 -1.97
N GLU A 104 -5.06 0.75 -1.06
CA GLU A 104 -5.35 0.82 0.37
C GLU A 104 -5.56 2.25 0.83
N LEU A 105 -6.70 2.49 1.49
CA LEU A 105 -6.98 3.75 2.18
C LEU A 105 -6.26 3.78 3.53
N PHE A 106 -5.36 4.73 3.70
CA PHE A 106 -4.80 5.02 5.01
C PHE A 106 -5.79 5.82 5.85
N LEU A 107 -6.15 7.02 5.42
CA LEU A 107 -7.06 7.90 6.14
C LEU A 107 -7.91 8.72 5.18
N MET A 108 -9.18 8.85 5.47
CA MET A 108 -10.09 9.81 4.84
C MET A 108 -10.82 10.59 5.93
N ARG A 109 -10.74 11.91 5.84
CA ARG A 109 -11.50 12.83 6.70
C ARG A 109 -12.59 13.51 5.90
N GLU A 110 -13.80 13.46 6.43
CA GLU A 110 -14.97 14.18 5.94
C GLU A 110 -15.61 14.91 7.12
N GLY A 111 -15.42 16.21 7.19
CA GLY A 111 -15.81 17.01 8.34
C GLY A 111 -15.09 16.57 9.63
N ASN A 112 -15.83 16.04 10.58
CA ASN A 112 -15.27 15.50 11.82
C ASN A 112 -15.18 13.96 11.85
N GLN A 113 -15.54 13.28 10.78
CA GLN A 113 -15.41 11.83 10.67
C GLN A 113 -14.07 11.45 10.04
N LEU A 114 -13.37 10.52 10.68
CA LEU A 114 -12.15 9.90 10.16
C LEU A 114 -12.42 8.43 9.86
N THR A 115 -12.03 7.99 8.66
CA THR A 115 -12.17 6.61 8.20
C THR A 115 -10.82 6.05 7.83
N THR A 116 -10.54 4.80 8.21
CA THR A 116 -9.39 4.02 7.73
C THR A 116 -9.87 2.65 7.28
N ARG A 117 -9.17 2.06 6.27
CA ARG A 117 -9.65 0.83 5.63
C ARG A 117 -8.50 -0.12 5.31
N PRO A 118 -7.97 -0.80 6.34
CA PRO A 118 -6.89 -1.75 6.15
C PRO A 118 -7.31 -2.95 5.30
N MET A 119 -6.36 -3.46 4.55
CA MET A 119 -6.49 -4.64 3.69
C MET A 119 -5.54 -5.72 4.18
N LYS A 120 -6.07 -6.92 4.43
CA LYS A 120 -5.26 -8.11 4.76
C LYS A 120 -5.89 -9.36 4.17
N GLY A 121 -5.05 -10.21 3.62
CA GLY A 121 -5.49 -11.38 2.90
C GLY A 121 -5.85 -11.08 1.44
N THR A 122 -5.24 -11.82 0.54
CA THR A 122 -5.51 -11.76 -0.90
C THR A 122 -5.58 -13.18 -1.46
N ALA A 123 -6.44 -13.37 -2.46
CA ALA A 123 -6.52 -14.60 -3.22
C ALA A 123 -6.69 -14.27 -4.72
N PRO A 124 -6.23 -15.13 -5.64
CA PRO A 124 -6.38 -14.87 -7.06
C PRO A 124 -7.86 -14.90 -7.46
N ARG A 125 -8.20 -14.10 -8.48
CA ARG A 125 -9.51 -14.18 -9.16
C ARG A 125 -9.44 -15.19 -10.30
N MET A 126 -10.58 -15.82 -10.55
CA MET A 126 -10.81 -16.68 -11.72
C MET A 126 -12.12 -16.25 -12.43
N PRO A 127 -12.14 -15.04 -13.06
CA PRO A 127 -13.36 -14.48 -13.66
C PRO A 127 -13.96 -15.37 -14.77
N GLU A 128 -13.12 -16.19 -15.40
CA GLU A 128 -13.47 -17.17 -16.42
C GLU A 128 -14.25 -18.39 -15.85
N ASP A 129 -14.11 -18.68 -14.56
CA ASP A 129 -14.91 -19.69 -13.84
C ASP A 129 -15.57 -19.06 -12.60
N PRO A 130 -16.79 -18.48 -12.73
CA PRO A 130 -17.48 -17.81 -11.63
C PRO A 130 -17.76 -18.68 -10.40
N ARG A 131 -17.88 -20.01 -10.59
CA ARG A 131 -18.10 -20.95 -9.47
C ARG A 131 -16.83 -21.11 -8.66
N GLN A 132 -15.71 -21.38 -9.33
CA GLN A 132 -14.41 -21.51 -8.69
C GLN A 132 -13.97 -20.16 -8.07
N ASP A 133 -14.20 -19.05 -8.77
CA ASP A 133 -13.92 -17.70 -8.27
C ASP A 133 -14.64 -17.42 -6.94
N HIS A 134 -15.93 -17.77 -6.87
CA HIS A 134 -16.70 -17.64 -5.62
C HIS A 134 -16.14 -18.51 -4.49
N VAL A 135 -15.76 -19.78 -4.79
CA VAL A 135 -15.18 -20.68 -3.79
C VAL A 135 -13.87 -20.11 -3.24
N ILE A 136 -13.00 -19.56 -4.11
CA ILE A 136 -11.74 -18.92 -3.70
C ILE A 136 -12.02 -17.72 -2.78
N GLY A 137 -12.98 -16.84 -3.16
CA GLY A 137 -13.35 -15.70 -2.35
C GLY A 137 -13.89 -16.10 -0.97
N GLN A 138 -14.77 -17.12 -0.90
CA GLN A 138 -15.28 -17.63 0.36
C GLN A 138 -14.21 -18.30 1.22
N ALA A 139 -13.28 -19.03 0.62
CA ALA A 139 -12.14 -19.61 1.33
C ALA A 139 -11.26 -18.53 1.98
N LEU A 140 -11.02 -17.40 1.28
CA LEU A 140 -10.34 -16.25 1.85
C LEU A 140 -11.10 -15.67 3.04
N LEU A 141 -12.41 -15.44 2.89
CA LEU A 141 -13.25 -14.83 3.92
C LEU A 141 -13.37 -15.70 5.19
N THR A 142 -13.31 -17.02 5.05
CA THR A 142 -13.42 -17.98 6.16
C THR A 142 -12.07 -18.43 6.72
N SER A 143 -10.94 -18.02 6.12
CA SER A 143 -9.59 -18.36 6.56
C SER A 143 -9.32 -17.77 7.95
N GLU A 144 -9.15 -18.62 8.95
CA GLU A 144 -8.82 -18.21 10.32
C GLU A 144 -7.53 -17.38 10.38
N LYS A 145 -6.49 -17.77 9.64
CA LYS A 145 -5.23 -17.03 9.54
C LYS A 145 -5.45 -15.61 9.03
N ASN A 146 -6.11 -15.46 7.86
CA ASN A 146 -6.33 -14.14 7.27
C ASN A 146 -7.22 -13.25 8.14
N ARG A 147 -8.22 -13.82 8.79
CA ARG A 147 -9.09 -13.10 9.74
C ARG A 147 -8.32 -12.65 10.97
N ALA A 148 -7.46 -13.50 11.54
CA ALA A 148 -6.62 -13.15 12.68
C ALA A 148 -5.65 -12.01 12.35
N GLU A 149 -4.99 -12.06 11.21
CA GLU A 149 -4.10 -10.99 10.73
C GLU A 149 -4.87 -9.67 10.49
N ASN A 150 -6.04 -9.73 9.86
CA ASN A 150 -6.87 -8.55 9.65
C ASN A 150 -7.33 -7.95 10.99
N LEU A 151 -7.82 -8.80 11.92
CA LEU A 151 -8.29 -8.37 13.24
C LEU A 151 -7.17 -7.70 14.04
N MET A 152 -5.96 -8.23 13.99
CA MET A 152 -4.80 -7.63 14.67
C MET A 152 -4.54 -6.20 14.17
N ILE A 153 -4.62 -5.95 12.87
CA ILE A 153 -4.46 -4.60 12.31
C ILE A 153 -5.66 -3.70 12.64
N VAL A 154 -6.86 -4.24 12.63
CA VAL A 154 -8.06 -3.51 13.06
C VAL A 154 -7.91 -3.05 14.52
N ASP A 155 -7.47 -3.91 15.42
CA ASP A 155 -7.29 -3.56 16.84
C ASP A 155 -6.16 -2.54 17.03
N LEU A 156 -5.08 -2.65 16.29
CA LEU A 156 -4.02 -1.64 16.28
C LEU A 156 -4.55 -0.27 15.86
N LEU A 157 -5.31 -0.20 14.77
CA LEU A 157 -5.88 1.05 14.26
C LEU A 157 -6.99 1.60 15.18
N ARG A 158 -7.79 0.73 15.80
CA ARG A 158 -8.76 1.15 16.83
C ARG A 158 -8.08 1.81 18.02
N ASN A 159 -6.97 1.22 18.49
CA ASN A 159 -6.16 1.81 19.57
C ASN A 159 -5.59 3.17 19.16
N ASP A 160 -5.03 3.29 17.96
CA ASP A 160 -4.47 4.54 17.47
C ASP A 160 -5.53 5.63 17.30
N LEU A 161 -6.70 5.29 16.72
CA LEU A 161 -7.85 6.18 16.58
C LEU A 161 -8.41 6.59 17.95
N GLY A 162 -8.47 5.68 18.91
CA GLY A 162 -8.96 5.96 20.27
C GLY A 162 -8.22 7.09 20.98
N ARG A 163 -6.98 7.40 20.57
CA ARG A 163 -6.17 8.49 21.13
C ARG A 163 -6.62 9.89 20.70
N ILE A 164 -7.34 10.01 19.60
CA ILE A 164 -7.74 11.28 18.97
C ILE A 164 -9.25 11.39 18.71
N ALA A 165 -9.99 10.34 18.96
CA ALA A 165 -11.42 10.26 18.75
C ALA A 165 -12.20 10.67 20.02
N LYS A 166 -13.44 11.10 19.81
CA LYS A 166 -14.41 11.21 20.92
C LYS A 166 -14.60 9.85 21.57
N LEU A 167 -14.66 9.84 22.89
CA LEU A 167 -14.87 8.61 23.66
C LEU A 167 -16.11 7.84 23.15
N GLY A 168 -15.93 6.53 22.90
CA GLY A 168 -17.00 5.66 22.42
C GLY A 168 -17.37 5.81 20.95
N SER A 169 -16.69 6.68 20.17
CA SER A 169 -17.04 6.92 18.77
C SER A 169 -16.32 6.00 17.77
N VAL A 170 -15.33 5.24 18.21
CA VAL A 170 -14.59 4.32 17.32
C VAL A 170 -15.47 3.10 17.05
N GLN A 171 -15.79 2.88 15.77
CA GLN A 171 -16.65 1.80 15.30
C GLN A 171 -15.97 1.01 14.18
N VAL A 172 -16.21 -0.28 14.13
CA VAL A 172 -15.76 -1.16 13.04
C VAL A 172 -17.01 -1.70 12.33
N ALA A 173 -17.22 -1.26 11.10
CA ALA A 173 -18.32 -1.72 10.27
C ALA A 173 -18.09 -1.35 8.79
N PRO A 174 -17.98 -2.33 7.87
CA PRO A 174 -17.98 -3.78 8.11
C PRO A 174 -16.63 -4.28 8.65
N LEU A 175 -16.67 -5.44 9.30
CA LEU A 175 -15.51 -6.25 9.63
C LEU A 175 -15.46 -7.45 8.66
N PHE A 176 -14.30 -7.69 8.03
CA PHE A 176 -14.07 -8.78 7.07
C PHE A 176 -14.98 -8.70 5.82
N GLU A 177 -14.96 -7.59 5.13
CA GLU A 177 -15.63 -7.45 3.84
C GLU A 177 -14.77 -8.04 2.72
N LEU A 178 -15.38 -8.87 1.85
CA LEU A 178 -14.71 -9.42 0.69
C LEU A 178 -14.89 -8.49 -0.51
N GLU A 179 -13.79 -8.02 -1.08
CA GLU A 179 -13.78 -7.12 -2.23
C GLU A 179 -13.15 -7.77 -3.45
N ALA A 180 -13.83 -7.60 -4.59
CA ALA A 180 -13.37 -8.08 -5.88
C ALA A 180 -12.60 -6.98 -6.61
N TYR A 181 -11.30 -7.16 -6.79
CA TYR A 181 -10.49 -6.41 -7.75
C TYR A 181 -10.36 -7.21 -9.06
N PRO A 182 -9.92 -6.62 -10.17
CA PRO A 182 -9.84 -7.34 -11.44
C PRO A 182 -9.07 -8.66 -11.38
N SER A 183 -7.95 -8.70 -10.64
CA SER A 183 -7.05 -9.86 -10.56
C SER A 183 -7.02 -10.56 -9.20
N VAL A 184 -7.61 -9.97 -8.16
CA VAL A 184 -7.53 -10.49 -6.80
C VAL A 184 -8.81 -10.27 -6.01
N TRP A 185 -9.14 -11.23 -5.15
CA TRP A 185 -9.99 -11.04 -3.98
C TRP A 185 -9.17 -10.44 -2.86
N THR A 186 -9.76 -9.58 -2.08
CA THR A 186 -9.12 -9.00 -0.91
C THR A 186 -10.10 -8.90 0.25
N MET A 187 -9.60 -9.07 1.47
CA MET A 187 -10.39 -8.87 2.69
C MET A 187 -10.06 -7.52 3.30
N THR A 188 -11.08 -6.67 3.47
CA THR A 188 -10.97 -5.34 4.06
C THR A 188 -11.80 -5.24 5.33
N SER A 189 -11.45 -4.28 6.16
CA SER A 189 -12.28 -3.87 7.31
C SER A 189 -12.33 -2.36 7.37
N THR A 190 -13.47 -1.80 7.73
CA THR A 190 -13.64 -0.34 7.81
C THR A 190 -13.73 0.09 9.27
N ILE A 191 -12.88 1.03 9.68
CA ILE A 191 -12.90 1.63 10.99
C ILE A 191 -13.22 3.10 10.84
N LYS A 192 -14.22 3.57 11.58
CA LYS A 192 -14.65 4.98 11.59
C LYS A 192 -14.57 5.54 13.00
N ALA A 193 -14.24 6.82 13.10
CA ALA A 193 -14.20 7.53 14.37
C ALA A 193 -14.65 8.98 14.18
N THR A 194 -15.33 9.53 15.17
CA THR A 194 -15.57 10.97 15.24
C THR A 194 -14.39 11.63 15.96
N LEU A 195 -13.73 12.58 15.31
CA LEU A 195 -12.59 13.28 15.90
C LEU A 195 -13.00 14.09 17.13
N ALA A 196 -12.12 14.16 18.11
CA ALA A 196 -12.27 15.09 19.23
C ALA A 196 -12.23 16.54 18.71
N GLN A 197 -12.76 17.49 19.48
CA GLN A 197 -12.75 18.90 19.14
C GLN A 197 -11.29 19.37 18.95
N ASP A 198 -11.07 20.27 17.99
CA ASP A 198 -9.78 20.89 17.67
C ASP A 198 -8.66 19.91 17.25
N THR A 199 -9.03 18.70 16.79
CA THR A 199 -8.05 17.73 16.28
C THR A 199 -7.47 18.21 14.94
N THR A 200 -6.18 18.53 14.93
CA THR A 200 -5.45 18.97 13.74
C THR A 200 -4.93 17.81 12.90
N LEU A 201 -4.56 18.08 11.64
CA LEU A 201 -3.89 17.09 10.78
C LEU A 201 -2.59 16.58 11.43
N GLU A 202 -1.82 17.46 12.06
CA GLU A 202 -0.59 17.07 12.78
C GLU A 202 -0.90 16.07 13.88
N THR A 203 -1.93 16.31 14.70
CA THR A 203 -2.35 15.40 15.77
C THR A 203 -2.77 14.04 15.20
N ILE A 204 -3.50 14.04 14.08
CA ILE A 204 -3.92 12.82 13.39
C ILE A 204 -2.70 12.02 12.91
N LEU A 205 -1.77 12.67 12.22
CA LEU A 205 -0.57 12.01 11.70
C LEU A 205 0.34 11.50 12.83
N ARG A 206 0.54 12.26 13.90
CA ARG A 206 1.32 11.80 15.07
C ARG A 206 0.72 10.57 15.73
N ALA A 207 -0.59 10.43 15.72
CA ALA A 207 -1.27 9.29 16.34
C ALA A 207 -1.26 8.04 15.45
N LEU A 208 -1.43 8.19 14.13
CA LEU A 208 -1.72 7.08 13.21
C LEU A 208 -0.57 6.73 12.28
N PHE A 209 0.29 7.71 11.91
CA PHE A 209 1.39 7.47 10.96
C PHE A 209 2.64 6.89 11.67
N PRO A 210 3.37 5.98 11.00
CA PRO A 210 2.99 5.29 9.76
C PRO A 210 1.86 4.29 9.97
N CYS A 211 1.22 3.88 8.85
CA CYS A 211 0.10 2.94 8.89
C CYS A 211 0.50 1.60 9.54
N GLY A 212 -0.37 1.07 10.41
CA GLY A 212 -0.13 -0.20 11.10
C GLY A 212 0.01 -1.39 10.16
N SER A 213 -0.72 -1.41 9.02
CA SER A 213 -0.68 -2.50 8.04
C SER A 213 0.69 -2.69 7.37
N VAL A 214 1.51 -1.65 7.34
CA VAL A 214 2.85 -1.65 6.72
C VAL A 214 4.01 -1.49 7.71
N THR A 215 3.72 -1.56 9.01
CA THR A 215 4.72 -1.56 10.09
C THR A 215 4.72 -2.87 10.85
N GLY A 216 3.75 -3.09 11.68
CA GLY A 216 3.60 -4.29 12.50
C GLY A 216 3.05 -3.97 13.89
N ALA A 217 3.03 -4.95 14.76
CA ALA A 217 2.44 -4.86 16.08
C ALA A 217 3.37 -5.47 17.15
N PRO A 218 3.59 -4.78 18.33
CA PRO A 218 3.22 -3.39 18.59
C PRO A 218 4.00 -2.41 17.71
N LYS A 219 3.37 -1.32 17.26
CA LYS A 219 3.89 -0.43 16.20
C LYS A 219 5.32 0.07 16.47
N ILE A 220 5.59 0.63 17.66
CA ILE A 220 6.91 1.19 18.00
C ILE A 220 7.99 0.10 18.05
N ALA A 221 7.67 -1.07 18.59
CA ALA A 221 8.60 -2.20 18.63
C ALA A 221 8.91 -2.69 17.19
N ALA A 222 7.89 -2.85 16.36
CA ALA A 222 8.04 -3.24 14.97
C ALA A 222 8.88 -2.22 14.17
N MET A 223 8.65 -0.92 14.35
CA MET A 223 9.44 0.14 13.70
C MET A 223 10.93 0.08 14.07
N ARG A 224 11.26 -0.23 15.33
CA ARG A 224 12.66 -0.41 15.75
C ARG A 224 13.32 -1.62 15.07
N GLN A 225 12.55 -2.70 14.85
CA GLN A 225 13.06 -3.87 14.12
C GLN A 225 13.25 -3.55 12.65
N ILE A 226 12.34 -2.82 12.01
CA ILE A 226 12.46 -2.36 10.63
C ILE A 226 13.73 -1.52 10.45
N ASP A 227 13.94 -0.52 11.30
CA ASP A 227 15.11 0.36 11.28
C ASP A 227 16.43 -0.41 11.41
N ARG A 228 16.45 -1.48 12.22
CA ARG A 228 17.61 -2.31 12.43
C ARG A 228 17.89 -3.28 11.27
N LEU A 229 16.87 -3.77 10.61
CA LEU A 229 16.95 -4.89 9.65
C LEU A 229 17.01 -4.43 8.20
N GLU A 230 16.32 -3.35 7.86
CA GLU A 230 16.31 -2.85 6.48
C GLU A 230 17.58 -2.04 6.19
N THR A 231 18.24 -2.40 5.11
CA THR A 231 19.52 -1.77 4.71
C THR A 231 19.35 -0.49 3.92
N SER A 232 18.13 -0.17 3.51
CA SER A 232 17.80 1.03 2.72
C SER A 232 16.57 1.74 3.25
N SER A 233 16.52 3.06 3.07
CA SER A 233 15.34 3.85 3.41
C SER A 233 14.14 3.47 2.53
N ARG A 234 12.97 3.39 3.12
CA ARG A 234 11.70 3.17 2.40
C ARG A 234 11.30 4.36 1.52
N GLY A 235 11.80 5.57 1.80
CA GLY A 235 11.44 6.77 1.08
C GLY A 235 9.93 7.04 1.12
N ILE A 236 9.30 7.09 -0.06
CA ILE A 236 7.85 7.29 -0.21
C ILE A 236 7.07 6.01 0.15
N TYR A 237 7.68 4.85 -0.08
CA TYR A 237 7.04 3.56 0.21
C TYR A 237 6.64 3.43 1.68
N CYS A 238 5.44 2.90 1.96
CA CYS A 238 4.82 2.87 3.29
C CYS A 238 4.51 4.24 3.90
N GLY A 239 4.74 5.32 3.16
CA GLY A 239 4.27 6.65 3.45
C GLY A 239 2.81 6.83 3.01
N SER A 240 2.47 8.03 2.57
CA SER A 240 1.11 8.35 2.15
C SER A 240 1.11 9.38 1.02
N ILE A 241 0.22 9.18 0.06
CA ILE A 241 -0.03 10.09 -1.06
C ILE A 241 -1.52 10.39 -1.07
N GLY A 242 -1.87 11.64 -1.36
CA GLY A 242 -3.27 12.04 -1.44
C GLY A 242 -3.47 13.54 -1.60
N TRP A 243 -4.63 14.01 -1.17
CA TRP A 243 -5.01 15.42 -1.30
C TRP A 243 -5.59 15.95 0.01
N LEU A 244 -5.45 17.27 0.20
CA LEU A 244 -6.05 18.04 1.27
C LEU A 244 -6.91 19.15 0.64
N ALA A 245 -8.13 19.30 1.12
CA ALA A 245 -9.04 20.36 0.72
C ALA A 245 -8.99 21.55 1.70
N PRO A 246 -9.35 22.77 1.25
CA PRO A 246 -9.33 23.98 2.09
C PRO A 246 -10.25 23.91 3.33
N ASN A 247 -11.31 23.10 3.29
CA ASN A 247 -12.21 22.86 4.42
C ASN A 247 -11.64 21.90 5.48
N GLY A 248 -10.42 21.38 5.25
CA GLY A 248 -9.75 20.42 6.14
C GLY A 248 -10.08 18.96 5.88
N ASP A 249 -10.90 18.63 4.88
CA ASP A 249 -11.09 17.26 4.41
C ASP A 249 -9.84 16.78 3.68
N PHE A 250 -9.61 15.48 3.73
CA PHE A 250 -8.49 14.87 3.02
C PHE A 250 -8.72 13.39 2.72
N CYS A 251 -8.00 12.88 1.74
CA CYS A 251 -7.89 11.47 1.46
C CYS A 251 -6.42 11.11 1.25
N LEU A 252 -5.92 10.16 2.04
CA LEU A 252 -4.54 9.70 2.05
C LEU A 252 -4.51 8.19 1.87
N ASN A 253 -3.73 7.71 0.89
CA ASN A 253 -3.50 6.27 0.70
C ASN A 253 -2.36 5.75 1.58
N VAL A 254 -2.20 4.43 1.65
CA VAL A 254 -0.93 3.81 2.04
C VAL A 254 -0.08 3.71 0.78
N ALA A 255 1.08 4.37 0.72
CA ALA A 255 1.93 4.39 -0.47
C ALA A 255 2.64 3.04 -0.68
N ILE A 256 1.87 2.02 -1.04
CA ILE A 256 2.33 0.70 -1.54
C ILE A 256 2.05 0.60 -3.04
N ARG A 257 2.63 -0.39 -3.70
CA ARG A 257 2.55 -0.51 -5.17
C ARG A 257 2.94 0.81 -5.85
N THR A 258 4.02 1.40 -5.37
CA THR A 258 4.44 2.74 -5.78
C THR A 258 5.84 2.66 -6.38
N LEU A 259 5.96 3.06 -7.64
CA LEU A 259 7.20 3.17 -8.39
C LEU A 259 7.69 4.61 -8.32
N VAL A 260 8.95 4.80 -7.97
CA VAL A 260 9.62 6.11 -7.98
C VAL A 260 10.74 6.07 -8.99
N LEU A 261 10.70 6.94 -9.99
CA LEU A 261 11.70 7.05 -11.04
C LEU A 261 12.39 8.41 -11.00
N ASP A 262 13.66 8.44 -11.34
CA ASP A 262 14.39 9.67 -11.66
C ASP A 262 14.09 10.13 -13.10
N GLN A 263 14.70 11.24 -13.51
CA GLN A 263 14.56 11.78 -14.86
C GLN A 263 15.14 10.89 -15.97
N PHE A 264 15.97 9.88 -15.61
CA PHE A 264 16.60 8.95 -16.54
C PHE A 264 15.88 7.60 -16.62
N GLY A 265 14.78 7.42 -15.86
CA GLY A 265 14.02 6.19 -15.81
C GLY A 265 14.61 5.12 -14.87
N ASN A 266 15.63 5.45 -14.08
CA ASN A 266 16.08 4.57 -13.00
C ASN A 266 15.27 4.86 -11.74
N GLY A 267 15.06 3.84 -10.92
CA GLY A 267 14.30 4.05 -9.71
C GLY A 267 14.14 2.84 -8.84
N GLN A 268 13.13 2.88 -7.99
CA GLN A 268 12.86 1.85 -7.00
C GLN A 268 11.37 1.54 -6.91
N TYR A 269 11.10 0.26 -6.75
CA TYR A 269 9.78 -0.25 -6.37
C TYR A 269 9.95 -1.16 -5.18
N HIS A 270 9.42 -0.77 -4.03
CA HIS A 270 9.55 -1.56 -2.82
C HIS A 270 8.47 -2.64 -2.73
N VAL A 271 8.86 -3.77 -2.19
CA VAL A 271 8.01 -4.92 -1.90
C VAL A 271 8.26 -5.43 -0.49
N GLY A 272 7.32 -6.17 0.05
CA GLY A 272 7.47 -6.76 1.38
C GLY A 272 6.23 -7.51 1.81
N SER A 273 6.32 -8.17 2.95
CA SER A 273 5.22 -8.90 3.57
C SER A 273 5.24 -8.79 5.09
N GLY A 274 4.07 -9.02 5.68
CA GLY A 274 3.92 -9.04 7.14
C GLY A 274 4.34 -10.38 7.71
N ILE A 275 5.49 -10.42 8.37
CA ILE A 275 6.06 -11.62 8.94
C ILE A 275 5.44 -11.92 10.30
N VAL A 276 4.90 -13.10 10.44
CA VAL A 276 4.34 -13.69 11.65
C VAL A 276 5.06 -15.01 11.99
N ASN A 277 4.78 -15.59 13.14
CA ASN A 277 5.44 -16.81 13.59
C ASN A 277 5.40 -17.95 12.55
N ASP A 278 4.28 -18.12 11.87
CA ASP A 278 4.05 -19.19 10.90
C ASP A 278 4.51 -18.85 9.47
N SER A 279 5.14 -17.68 9.28
CA SER A 279 5.70 -17.30 7.98
C SER A 279 6.82 -18.24 7.55
N VAL A 280 6.80 -18.61 6.25
CA VAL A 280 7.83 -19.41 5.59
C VAL A 280 8.62 -18.50 4.67
N ALA A 281 9.90 -18.33 4.94
CA ALA A 281 10.74 -17.31 4.29
C ALA A 281 10.75 -17.39 2.76
N GLU A 282 10.75 -18.60 2.19
CA GLU A 282 10.69 -18.84 0.75
C GLU A 282 9.38 -18.36 0.14
N GLN A 283 8.25 -18.59 0.83
CA GLN A 283 6.92 -18.18 0.37
C GLN A 283 6.77 -16.65 0.45
N GLU A 284 7.28 -16.04 1.51
CA GLU A 284 7.29 -14.58 1.67
C GLU A 284 8.14 -13.90 0.59
N TRP A 285 9.28 -14.52 0.22
CA TRP A 285 10.09 -14.06 -0.90
C TRP A 285 9.33 -14.11 -2.22
N GLU A 286 8.64 -15.21 -2.52
CA GLU A 286 7.84 -15.35 -3.73
C GLU A 286 6.65 -14.37 -3.76
N GLU A 287 6.01 -14.14 -2.61
CA GLU A 287 4.93 -13.16 -2.47
C GLU A 287 5.40 -11.75 -2.81
N CYS A 288 6.62 -11.36 -2.44
CA CYS A 288 7.19 -10.08 -2.81
C CYS A 288 7.23 -9.88 -4.34
N PHE A 289 7.67 -10.88 -5.09
CA PHE A 289 7.68 -10.81 -6.56
C PHE A 289 6.29 -10.89 -7.17
N TRP A 290 5.38 -11.62 -6.53
CA TRP A 290 3.98 -11.61 -6.96
C TRP A 290 3.38 -10.20 -6.86
N LYS A 291 3.67 -9.47 -5.81
CA LYS A 291 3.24 -8.06 -5.64
C LYS A 291 3.86 -7.12 -6.68
N ALA A 292 5.05 -7.44 -7.21
CA ALA A 292 5.70 -6.70 -8.26
C ALA A 292 5.17 -6.99 -9.68
N ARG A 293 4.29 -7.98 -9.86
CA ARG A 293 3.72 -8.34 -11.17
C ARG A 293 2.98 -7.19 -11.86
N ILE A 294 2.49 -6.22 -11.08
CA ILE A 294 1.89 -5.00 -11.62
C ILE A 294 2.81 -4.27 -12.61
N LEU A 295 4.12 -4.36 -12.44
CA LEU A 295 5.11 -3.72 -13.31
C LEU A 295 5.36 -4.49 -14.62
N LYS A 296 4.82 -5.71 -14.80
CA LYS A 296 4.94 -6.43 -16.05
C LYS A 296 4.03 -5.80 -17.10
N THR A 297 4.63 -5.26 -18.15
CA THR A 297 3.93 -4.62 -19.26
C THR A 297 3.37 -5.63 -20.24
N GLU A 298 3.91 -6.86 -20.27
CA GLU A 298 3.45 -7.95 -21.13
C GLU A 298 2.65 -8.97 -20.31
N LEU A 299 1.51 -9.40 -20.88
CA LEU A 299 0.75 -10.56 -20.42
C LEU A 299 1.47 -11.81 -21.00
N ASN A 300 2.23 -12.53 -20.19
CA ASN A 300 2.60 -13.92 -20.47
C ASN A 300 1.70 -14.82 -19.66
#